data_5c792ff7317221d4c8b34368bbe98c7a
#
_entry.id   5c792ff7317221d4c8b34368bbe98c7a
#
_cell.length_a   1.000
_cell.length_b   1.000
_cell.length_c   1.000
_cell.angle_alpha   90.00
_cell.angle_beta   90.00
_cell.angle_gamma   90.00
#
_symmetry.space_group_name_H-M   'P 1'
#
loop_
_entity.id
_entity.type
_entity.pdbx_description
1 polymer ?
#
loop_
_entity_poly.entity_id
_entity_poly.type
_entity_poly.pdbx_seq_one_letter_code
_entity_poly.pdbx_strand_id
1 'polypeptide(L)'
;MSKPKLHLDADTSRKALLQALLKRNHDLTRMPQPGLPKDASDEYQLLWATAQGRIIFTHNIRDFIHMTDLYPHHAGILLGHQPTHDLPDLIRLLDRALASTKAEEWIGQVRWLSEWVD
;
A
#
# COMPACT_ATOMS: atom_id res chain seq x y z
N MET A 1 -5.62 6.94 -18.04
CA MET A 1 -5.14 5.82 -17.23
C MET A 1 -4.12 6.32 -16.24
N SER A 2 -4.35 6.06 -14.98
CA SER A 2 -3.60 6.69 -13.90
C SER A 2 -2.48 5.79 -13.39
N LYS A 3 -1.35 6.40 -13.04
CA LYS A 3 -0.30 5.69 -12.31
C LYS A 3 -0.83 5.33 -10.91
N PRO A 4 -0.50 4.13 -10.39
CA PRO A 4 -0.89 3.78 -9.04
C PRO A 4 -0.23 4.72 -8.02
N LYS A 5 -0.97 5.00 -6.95
CA LYS A 5 -0.47 5.74 -5.79
C LYS A 5 -0.48 4.78 -4.61
N LEU A 6 0.47 4.91 -3.71
CA LEU A 6 0.62 3.99 -2.59
C LEU A 6 0.56 4.73 -1.26
N HIS A 7 -0.01 4.08 -0.26
CA HIS A 7 0.05 4.53 1.13
C HIS A 7 0.69 3.43 1.98
N LEU A 8 1.69 3.79 2.76
CA LEU A 8 2.31 2.87 3.71
C LEU A 8 1.58 2.99 5.04
N ASP A 9 0.97 1.90 5.51
CA ASP A 9 0.26 1.90 6.79
C ASP A 9 1.22 2.02 7.97
N ALA A 10 0.68 1.97 9.21
CA ALA A 10 1.51 2.16 10.40
C ALA A 10 2.66 1.15 10.49
N ASP A 11 2.43 -0.10 10.08
CA ASP A 11 3.44 -1.15 10.17
C ASP A 11 4.47 -1.09 9.06
N THR A 12 4.14 -0.49 7.93
CA THR A 12 5.03 -0.39 6.77
C THR A 12 5.62 1.00 6.58
N SER A 13 5.33 1.93 7.48
CA SER A 13 5.69 3.35 7.38
C SER A 13 7.16 3.60 7.68
N ARG A 14 8.03 3.15 6.78
CA ARG A 14 9.48 3.32 6.90
C ARG A 14 9.91 4.48 6.02
N LYS A 15 10.62 5.45 6.62
CA LYS A 15 11.10 6.63 5.89
C LYS A 15 12.00 6.25 4.71
N ALA A 16 12.89 5.28 4.92
CA ALA A 16 13.81 4.83 3.87
C ALA A 16 13.05 4.23 2.67
N LEU A 17 12.00 3.47 2.94
CA LEU A 17 11.16 2.88 1.89
C LEU A 17 10.44 3.98 1.11
N LEU A 18 9.82 4.93 1.81
CA LEU A 18 9.17 6.06 1.19
C LEU A 18 10.12 6.82 0.27
N GLN A 19 11.30 7.19 0.79
CA GLN A 19 12.27 7.99 0.02
C GLN A 19 12.77 7.26 -1.22
N ALA A 20 13.04 5.95 -1.11
CA ALA A 20 13.52 5.16 -2.24
C ALA A 20 12.49 5.10 -3.37
N LEU A 21 11.21 4.94 -3.03
CA LEU A 21 10.15 4.86 -4.03
C LEU A 21 9.81 6.23 -4.62
N LEU A 22 9.88 7.30 -3.82
CA LEU A 22 9.73 8.65 -4.35
C LEU A 22 10.80 8.97 -5.38
N LYS A 23 12.05 8.52 -5.15
CA LYS A 23 13.14 8.71 -6.12
C LYS A 23 12.89 7.96 -7.43
N ARG A 24 12.05 6.94 -7.42
CA ARG A 24 11.65 6.21 -8.62
C ARG A 24 10.40 6.78 -9.27
N ASN A 25 10.02 7.99 -8.88
CA ASN A 25 8.87 8.73 -9.43
C ASN A 25 7.51 8.11 -9.11
N HIS A 26 7.42 7.36 -8.02
CA HIS A 26 6.13 6.89 -7.51
C HIS A 26 5.53 7.91 -6.55
N ASP A 27 4.21 7.92 -6.45
CA ASP A 27 3.47 8.81 -5.55
C ASP A 27 3.11 8.03 -4.29
N LEU A 28 3.73 8.39 -3.17
CA LEU A 28 3.53 7.71 -1.89
C LEU A 28 3.19 8.68 -0.76
N THR A 29 2.44 8.15 0.19
CA THR A 29 2.28 8.73 1.52
C THR A 29 2.61 7.69 2.57
N ARG A 30 2.81 8.12 3.80
CA ARG A 30 3.03 7.23 4.95
C ARG A 30 2.42 7.80 6.21
N MET A 31 2.36 6.99 7.26
CA MET A 31 1.90 7.43 8.58
C MET A 31 3.00 8.20 9.32
N PRO A 32 2.68 9.24 10.08
CA PRO A 32 1.42 9.99 10.07
C PRO A 32 1.36 11.03 8.96
N GLN A 33 0.16 11.52 8.67
CA GLN A 33 -0.10 12.56 7.68
C GLN A 33 -1.08 13.58 8.28
N PRO A 34 -1.18 14.80 7.74
CA PRO A 34 -2.32 15.66 8.05
C PRO A 34 -3.64 14.94 7.73
N GLY A 35 -4.55 14.91 8.69
CA GLY A 35 -5.81 14.16 8.56
C GLY A 35 -5.69 12.67 8.84
N LEU A 36 -4.48 12.16 9.13
CA LEU A 36 -4.24 10.75 9.40
C LEU A 36 -3.30 10.62 10.59
N PRO A 37 -3.84 10.62 11.81
CA PRO A 37 -3.02 10.61 13.02
C PRO A 37 -2.29 9.27 13.20
N LYS A 38 -1.20 9.32 13.97
CA LYS A 38 -0.32 8.17 14.21
C LYS A 38 -1.05 6.94 14.75
N ASP A 39 -2.09 7.16 15.56
CA ASP A 39 -2.88 6.11 16.20
C ASP A 39 -4.15 5.75 15.44
N ALA A 40 -4.28 6.18 14.19
CA ALA A 40 -5.45 5.85 13.38
C ALA A 40 -5.62 4.33 13.27
N SER A 41 -6.87 3.87 13.37
CA SER A 41 -7.20 2.46 13.19
C SER A 41 -6.92 2.01 11.76
N ASP A 42 -6.81 0.70 11.55
CA ASP A 42 -6.67 0.13 10.21
C ASP A 42 -7.83 0.54 9.29
N GLU A 43 -9.04 0.54 9.82
CA GLU A 43 -10.21 0.97 9.06
C GLU A 43 -10.09 2.44 8.63
N TYR A 44 -9.71 3.32 9.57
CA TYR A 44 -9.53 4.73 9.25
C TYR A 44 -8.45 4.92 8.18
N GLN A 45 -7.34 4.20 8.30
CA GLN A 45 -6.26 4.27 7.31
C GLN A 45 -6.73 3.82 5.94
N LEU A 46 -7.49 2.72 5.84
CA LEU A 46 -8.02 2.24 4.57
C LEU A 46 -8.97 3.26 3.95
N LEU A 47 -9.88 3.82 4.73
CA LEU A 47 -10.84 4.81 4.23
C LEU A 47 -10.14 6.08 3.78
N TRP A 48 -9.13 6.53 4.52
CA TRP A 48 -8.33 7.70 4.13
C TRP A 48 -7.58 7.43 2.81
N ALA A 49 -6.92 6.28 2.70
CA ALA A 49 -6.19 5.90 1.48
C ALA A 49 -7.15 5.81 0.29
N THR A 50 -8.31 5.19 0.49
CA THR A 50 -9.33 5.06 -0.55
C THR A 50 -9.80 6.43 -1.05
N ALA A 51 -10.04 7.36 -0.13
CA ALA A 51 -10.46 8.73 -0.48
C ALA A 51 -9.38 9.47 -1.28
N GLN A 52 -8.12 9.11 -1.10
CA GLN A 52 -6.98 9.66 -1.84
C GLN A 52 -6.71 8.91 -3.15
N GLY A 53 -7.45 7.86 -3.44
CA GLY A 53 -7.17 6.99 -4.58
C GLY A 53 -5.88 6.20 -4.43
N ARG A 54 -5.48 5.86 -3.20
CA ARG A 54 -4.22 5.18 -2.89
C ARG A 54 -4.43 3.73 -2.54
N ILE A 55 -3.57 2.88 -3.09
CA ILE A 55 -3.42 1.49 -2.65
C ILE A 55 -2.78 1.52 -1.27
N ILE A 56 -3.25 0.72 -0.32
CA ILE A 56 -2.60 0.60 0.98
C ILE A 56 -1.72 -0.64 1.03
N PHE A 57 -0.46 -0.48 1.43
CA PHE A 57 0.47 -1.58 1.66
C PHE A 57 0.53 -1.91 3.14
N THR A 58 0.31 -3.17 3.49
CA THR A 58 0.22 -3.61 4.88
C THR A 58 0.78 -5.01 5.08
N HIS A 59 1.24 -5.30 6.30
CA HIS A 59 1.55 -6.66 6.76
C HIS A 59 0.41 -7.27 7.59
N ASN A 60 -0.64 -6.53 7.88
CA ASN A 60 -1.76 -6.98 8.69
C ASN A 60 -2.79 -7.69 7.82
N ILE A 61 -2.46 -8.91 7.43
CA ILE A 61 -3.16 -9.64 6.38
C ILE A 61 -4.60 -9.93 6.75
N ARG A 62 -4.82 -10.55 7.92
CA ARG A 62 -6.16 -10.98 8.35
C ARG A 62 -7.15 -9.81 8.39
N ASP A 63 -6.76 -8.71 9.03
CA ASP A 63 -7.65 -7.59 9.23
C ASP A 63 -8.00 -6.90 7.91
N PHE A 64 -7.03 -6.76 7.01
CA PHE A 64 -7.28 -6.10 5.73
C PHE A 64 -8.06 -6.99 4.76
N ILE A 65 -7.87 -8.30 4.78
CA ILE A 65 -8.73 -9.22 4.01
C ILE A 65 -10.18 -9.09 4.49
N HIS A 66 -10.38 -9.04 5.81
CA HIS A 66 -11.72 -8.85 6.37
C HIS A 66 -12.35 -7.53 5.93
N MET A 67 -11.56 -6.46 5.91
CA MET A 67 -12.06 -5.13 5.52
C MET A 67 -12.50 -5.04 4.07
N THR A 68 -11.99 -5.91 3.18
CA THR A 68 -12.45 -5.90 1.78
C THR A 68 -13.92 -6.30 1.65
N ASP A 69 -14.43 -7.11 2.59
CA ASP A 69 -15.86 -7.45 2.63
C ASP A 69 -16.71 -6.26 3.07
N LEU A 70 -16.17 -5.42 3.95
CA LEU A 70 -16.88 -4.23 4.44
C LEU A 70 -16.81 -3.06 3.46
N TYR A 71 -15.70 -2.94 2.74
CA TYR A 71 -15.44 -1.82 1.84
C TYR A 71 -15.02 -2.34 0.46
N PRO A 72 -15.94 -2.93 -0.32
CA PRO A 72 -15.58 -3.59 -1.58
C PRO A 72 -15.08 -2.65 -2.67
N HIS A 73 -15.26 -1.33 -2.51
CA HIS A 73 -14.82 -0.34 -3.50
C HIS A 73 -13.54 0.40 -3.08
N HIS A 74 -12.73 -0.20 -2.18
CA HIS A 74 -11.44 0.40 -1.82
C HIS A 74 -10.53 0.55 -3.03
N ALA A 75 -9.52 1.43 -2.93
CA ALA A 75 -8.63 1.73 -4.05
C ALA A 75 -7.56 0.67 -4.30
N GLY A 76 -7.49 -0.35 -3.46
CA GLY A 76 -6.54 -1.46 -3.56
C GLY A 76 -5.88 -1.77 -2.24
N ILE A 77 -5.66 -3.06 -1.99
CA ILE A 77 -4.91 -3.53 -0.82
C ILE A 77 -3.78 -4.42 -1.33
N LEU A 78 -2.56 -4.08 -0.94
CA LEU A 78 -1.37 -4.85 -1.26
C LEU A 78 -0.83 -5.47 0.03
N LEU A 79 -0.81 -6.80 0.07
CA LEU A 79 -0.40 -7.56 1.25
C LEU A 79 1.02 -8.08 1.09
N GLY A 80 1.83 -7.95 2.14
CA GLY A 80 3.17 -8.51 2.19
C GLY A 80 3.42 -9.17 3.53
N HIS A 81 4.07 -10.35 3.53
CA HIS A 81 4.47 -11.02 4.75
C HIS A 81 5.69 -10.33 5.36
N GLN A 82 5.61 -10.00 6.66
CA GLN A 82 6.60 -9.16 7.31
C GLN A 82 8.02 -9.69 7.28
N PRO A 83 8.31 -10.95 7.65
CA PRO A 83 9.69 -11.39 7.71
C PRO A 83 10.29 -11.84 6.37
N THR A 84 9.52 -11.81 5.29
CA THR A 84 9.91 -12.44 4.03
C THR A 84 10.89 -11.59 3.22
N HIS A 85 10.83 -10.25 3.37
CA HIS A 85 11.59 -9.34 2.54
C HIS A 85 12.34 -8.31 3.38
N ASP A 86 13.62 -8.10 3.09
CA ASP A 86 14.38 -6.98 3.64
C ASP A 86 14.05 -5.68 2.86
N LEU A 87 14.64 -4.58 3.29
CA LEU A 87 14.35 -3.28 2.68
C LEU A 87 14.66 -3.23 1.18
N PRO A 88 15.84 -3.71 0.70
CA PRO A 88 16.10 -3.72 -0.74
C PRO A 88 15.07 -4.54 -1.52
N ASP A 89 14.64 -5.68 -1.01
CA ASP A 89 13.62 -6.49 -1.66
C ASP A 89 12.26 -5.78 -1.69
N LEU A 90 11.87 -5.15 -0.59
CA LEU A 90 10.63 -4.38 -0.56
C LEU A 90 10.64 -3.27 -1.59
N ILE A 91 11.73 -2.52 -1.70
CA ILE A 91 11.87 -1.45 -2.69
C ILE A 91 11.71 -2.02 -4.10
N ARG A 92 12.42 -3.11 -4.40
CA ARG A 92 12.39 -3.73 -5.73
C ARG A 92 11.00 -4.23 -6.09
N LEU A 93 10.33 -4.93 -5.17
CA LEU A 93 9.03 -5.53 -5.45
C LEU A 93 7.92 -4.48 -5.53
N LEU A 94 7.94 -3.49 -4.65
CA LEU A 94 6.96 -2.39 -4.71
C LEU A 94 7.15 -1.54 -5.97
N ASP A 95 8.40 -1.29 -6.35
CA ASP A 95 8.69 -0.60 -7.61
C ASP A 95 8.09 -1.36 -8.80
N ARG A 96 8.30 -2.67 -8.87
CA ARG A 96 7.73 -3.52 -9.92
C ARG A 96 6.21 -3.49 -9.92
N ALA A 97 5.60 -3.65 -8.75
CA ALA A 97 4.15 -3.65 -8.63
C ALA A 97 3.54 -2.34 -9.16
N LEU A 98 4.12 -1.22 -8.76
CA LEU A 98 3.62 0.10 -9.15
C LEU A 98 3.94 0.42 -10.62
N ALA A 99 5.09 -0.01 -11.12
CA ALA A 99 5.50 0.28 -12.50
C ALA A 99 4.75 -0.57 -13.53
N SER A 100 4.29 -1.76 -13.16
CA SER A 100 3.69 -2.71 -14.09
C SER A 100 2.16 -2.70 -14.08
N THR A 101 1.54 -1.87 -13.26
CA THR A 101 0.07 -1.83 -13.12
C THR A 101 -0.44 -0.40 -13.26
N LYS A 102 -1.76 -0.28 -13.35
CA LYS A 102 -2.47 0.99 -13.41
C LYS A 102 -3.42 1.09 -12.22
N ALA A 103 -3.69 2.30 -11.76
CA ALA A 103 -4.55 2.52 -10.60
C ALA A 103 -5.92 1.83 -10.76
N GLU A 104 -6.47 1.85 -11.95
CA GLU A 104 -7.79 1.27 -12.25
C GLU A 104 -7.82 -0.25 -12.04
N GLU A 105 -6.69 -0.92 -12.18
CA GLU A 105 -6.58 -2.38 -11.98
C GLU A 105 -6.65 -2.79 -10.51
N TRP A 106 -6.52 -1.83 -9.60
CA TRP A 106 -6.46 -2.11 -8.15
C TRP A 106 -7.78 -1.90 -7.43
N ILE A 107 -8.73 -1.21 -8.03
CA ILE A 107 -9.99 -0.87 -7.36
C ILE A 107 -10.71 -2.15 -6.95
N GLY A 108 -10.98 -2.28 -5.64
CA GLY A 108 -11.63 -3.47 -5.08
C GLY A 108 -10.79 -4.73 -5.05
N GLN A 109 -9.50 -4.64 -5.38
CA GLN A 109 -8.62 -5.81 -5.49
C GLN A 109 -7.71 -5.93 -4.27
N VAL A 110 -7.51 -7.18 -3.83
CA VAL A 110 -6.51 -7.56 -2.83
C VAL A 110 -5.44 -8.34 -3.57
N ARG A 111 -4.21 -7.88 -3.54
CA ARG A 111 -3.10 -8.54 -4.23
C ARG A 111 -1.94 -8.74 -3.27
N TRP A 112 -1.07 -9.69 -3.62
CA TRP A 112 0.06 -10.08 -2.79
C TRP A 112 1.36 -9.61 -3.42
N LEU A 113 2.25 -9.05 -2.58
CA LEU A 113 3.56 -8.60 -3.05
C LEU A 113 4.36 -9.71 -3.71
N SER A 114 4.17 -10.95 -3.27
CA SER A 114 4.81 -12.12 -3.87
C SER A 114 4.48 -12.34 -5.35
N GLU A 115 3.42 -11.72 -5.86
CA GLU A 115 3.10 -11.80 -7.29
C GLU A 115 4.20 -11.23 -8.17
N TRP A 116 5.04 -10.33 -7.64
CA TRP A 116 6.13 -9.69 -8.40
C TRP A 116 7.51 -10.27 -8.11
N VAL A 117 7.59 -11.31 -7.32
CA VAL A 117 8.83 -12.06 -7.10
C VAL A 117 9.17 -12.83 -8.38
N ASP A 118 10.47 -12.88 -8.72
CA ASP A 118 10.94 -13.60 -9.90
C ASP A 118 10.77 -15.11 -9.79
#